data_dc74332622207de4926243561a527481
#
_entry.id   dc74332622207de4926243561a527481
#
_cell.length_a   1.000
_cell.length_b   1.000
_cell.length_c   1.000
_cell.angle_alpha   90.00
_cell.angle_beta   90.00
_cell.angle_gamma   90.00
#
_symmetry.space_group_name_H-M   'P 1'
#
loop_
_entity.id
_entity.type
_entity.pdbx_description
1 polymer ?
#
loop_
_entity_poly.entity_id
_entity_poly.type
_entity_poly.pdbx_seq_one_letter_code
_entity_poly.pdbx_strand_id
1 'polypeptide(L)'
;EAKDRAAFEQILEAYRFRGYAKGVRGIHIISFLTGTSWGTIAIMVPIIAPLALSVSGGELSTVVYAAVATILGGATFGDHCSPISNTTILSSLAAGSDHIAHVKTQLPYALTCAAIGCIGYLIIGLTL
;
A
#
# COMPACT_ATOMS: atom_id res chain seq x y z
N GLU A 1 30.80 17.31 -14.59
CA GLU A 1 30.39 15.93 -14.93
C GLU A 1 30.08 15.07 -13.69
N ALA A 2 31.01 14.91 -12.73
CA ALA A 2 30.73 14.10 -11.50
C ALA A 2 29.73 14.77 -10.55
N LYS A 3 29.72 16.09 -10.44
CA LYS A 3 28.79 16.88 -9.63
C LYS A 3 27.39 16.87 -10.19
N ASP A 4 27.26 16.87 -11.52
CA ASP A 4 25.98 16.82 -12.22
C ASP A 4 25.35 15.42 -12.11
N ARG A 5 26.18 14.36 -12.10
CA ARG A 5 25.72 12.99 -11.84
C ARG A 5 25.19 12.82 -10.42
N ALA A 6 25.91 13.32 -9.41
CA ALA A 6 25.46 13.24 -8.02
C ALA A 6 24.15 14.01 -7.79
N ALA A 7 23.99 15.19 -8.40
CA ALA A 7 22.75 15.95 -8.36
C ALA A 7 21.59 15.23 -9.06
N PHE A 8 21.85 14.56 -10.19
CA PHE A 8 20.87 13.77 -10.92
C PHE A 8 20.40 12.53 -10.12
N GLU A 9 21.34 11.82 -9.47
CA GLU A 9 21.03 10.69 -8.60
C GLU A 9 20.17 11.12 -7.41
N GLN A 10 20.48 12.25 -6.76
CA GLN A 10 19.66 12.79 -5.67
C GLN A 10 18.24 13.17 -6.12
N ILE A 11 18.10 13.72 -7.33
CA ILE A 11 16.80 14.03 -7.92
C ILE A 11 16.03 12.73 -8.21
N LEU A 12 16.68 11.72 -8.78
CA LEU A 12 16.07 10.42 -9.03
C LEU A 12 15.61 9.74 -7.75
N GLU A 13 16.43 9.77 -6.69
CA GLU A 13 16.04 9.22 -5.38
C GLU A 13 14.84 9.96 -4.79
N ALA A 14 14.81 11.29 -4.86
CA ALA A 14 13.67 12.08 -4.39
C ALA A 14 12.39 11.78 -5.18
N TYR A 15 12.50 11.54 -6.50
CA TYR A 15 11.35 11.14 -7.33
C TYR A 15 10.91 9.70 -7.05
N ARG A 16 11.83 8.76 -6.85
CA ARG A 16 11.54 7.38 -6.42
C ARG A 16 10.78 7.39 -5.11
N PHE A 17 11.24 8.14 -4.11
CA PHE A 17 10.61 8.25 -2.80
C PHE A 17 9.21 8.85 -2.87
N ARG A 18 9.03 9.96 -3.60
CA ARG A 18 7.71 10.58 -3.80
C ARG A 18 6.74 9.69 -4.58
N GLY A 19 7.22 8.97 -5.57
CA GLY A 19 6.45 7.99 -6.33
C GLY A 19 5.96 6.85 -5.45
N TYR A 20 6.84 6.30 -4.62
CA TYR A 20 6.54 5.23 -3.69
C TYR A 20 5.49 5.64 -2.64
N ALA A 21 5.68 6.79 -1.99
CA ALA A 21 4.73 7.30 -1.00
C ALA A 21 3.34 7.60 -1.60
N LYS A 22 3.28 8.11 -2.84
CA LYS A 22 2.01 8.30 -3.57
C LYS A 22 1.36 6.96 -3.93
N GLY A 23 2.14 5.98 -4.34
CA GLY A 23 1.67 4.62 -4.65
C GLY A 23 1.03 3.96 -3.43
N VAL A 24 1.68 4.00 -2.28
CA VAL A 24 1.15 3.46 -1.01
C VAL A 24 -0.21 4.07 -0.68
N ARG A 25 -0.32 5.39 -0.71
CA ARG A 25 -1.60 6.09 -0.45
C ARG A 25 -2.68 5.71 -1.46
N GLY A 26 -2.32 5.62 -2.73
CA GLY A 26 -3.24 5.23 -3.80
C GLY A 26 -3.84 3.85 -3.57
N ILE A 27 -3.04 2.87 -3.16
CA ILE A 27 -3.49 1.50 -2.91
C ILE A 27 -4.50 1.45 -1.76
N HIS A 28 -4.23 2.15 -0.66
CA HIS A 28 -5.16 2.23 0.48
C HIS A 28 -6.52 2.82 0.07
N ILE A 29 -6.50 3.90 -0.72
CA ILE A 29 -7.73 4.56 -1.21
C ILE A 29 -8.49 3.64 -2.15
N ILE A 30 -7.82 3.02 -3.11
CA ILE A 30 -8.47 2.10 -4.07
C ILE A 30 -9.09 0.92 -3.33
N SER A 31 -8.36 0.29 -2.41
CA SER A 31 -8.86 -0.83 -1.64
C SER A 31 -10.05 -0.46 -0.76
N PHE A 32 -10.02 0.72 -0.12
CA PHE A 32 -11.14 1.22 0.66
C PHE A 32 -12.38 1.48 -0.19
N LEU A 33 -12.21 2.08 -1.38
CA LEU A 33 -13.31 2.39 -2.29
C LEU A 33 -13.89 1.15 -2.98
N THR A 34 -13.07 0.15 -3.25
CA THR A 34 -13.53 -1.11 -3.87
C THR A 34 -14.05 -2.12 -2.85
N GLY A 35 -13.63 -2.00 -1.60
CA GLY A 35 -14.01 -2.91 -0.52
C GLY A 35 -13.51 -4.34 -0.72
N THR A 36 -12.43 -4.54 -1.50
CA THR A 36 -11.89 -5.88 -1.77
C THR A 36 -10.37 -5.87 -1.86
N SER A 37 -9.73 -6.70 -1.04
CA SER A 37 -8.29 -6.92 -1.09
C SER A 37 -7.88 -7.66 -2.37
N TRP A 38 -8.59 -8.73 -2.72
CA TRP A 38 -8.30 -9.54 -3.90
C TRP A 38 -8.41 -8.77 -5.21
N GLY A 39 -9.47 -7.96 -5.36
CA GLY A 39 -9.66 -7.11 -6.53
C GLY A 39 -8.55 -6.07 -6.66
N THR A 40 -8.17 -5.45 -5.56
CA THR A 40 -7.07 -4.47 -5.52
C THR A 40 -5.74 -5.11 -5.88
N ILE A 41 -5.42 -6.28 -5.32
CA ILE A 41 -4.21 -7.04 -5.63
C ILE A 41 -4.17 -7.43 -7.11
N ALA A 42 -5.28 -7.97 -7.63
CA ALA A 42 -5.38 -8.40 -9.03
C ALA A 42 -5.16 -7.26 -10.04
N ILE A 43 -5.53 -6.04 -9.69
CA ILE A 43 -5.31 -4.86 -10.54
C ILE A 43 -3.91 -4.28 -10.36
N MET A 44 -3.45 -4.16 -9.12
CA MET A 44 -2.23 -3.40 -8.81
C MET A 44 -0.95 -4.19 -9.01
N VAL A 45 -0.95 -5.51 -8.76
CA VAL A 45 0.27 -6.33 -8.93
C VAL A 45 0.75 -6.36 -10.39
N PRO A 46 -0.11 -6.61 -11.41
CA PRO A 46 0.32 -6.60 -12.80
C PRO A 46 0.87 -5.25 -13.29
N ILE A 47 0.50 -4.16 -12.63
CA ILE A 47 0.96 -2.82 -12.98
C ILE A 47 2.27 -2.49 -12.26
N ILE A 48 2.30 -2.69 -10.94
CA ILE A 48 3.40 -2.20 -10.08
C ILE A 48 4.59 -3.17 -10.09
N ALA A 49 4.37 -4.48 -10.17
CA ALA A 49 5.47 -5.44 -10.14
C ALA A 49 6.41 -5.32 -11.36
N PRO A 50 5.90 -5.23 -12.62
CA PRO A 50 6.76 -4.97 -13.77
C PRO A 50 7.46 -3.61 -13.72
N LEU A 51 6.78 -2.58 -13.19
CA LEU A 51 7.37 -1.25 -13.03
C LEU A 51 8.52 -1.28 -12.02
N ALA A 52 8.33 -1.92 -10.86
CA ALA A 52 9.35 -2.08 -9.85
C ALA A 52 10.55 -2.89 -10.39
N LEU A 53 10.27 -3.94 -11.17
CA LEU A 53 11.29 -4.76 -11.81
C LEU A 53 12.12 -3.94 -12.82
N SER A 54 11.45 -3.10 -13.64
CA SER A 54 12.14 -2.25 -14.61
C SER A 54 13.04 -1.21 -13.93
N VAL A 55 12.60 -0.63 -12.81
CA VAL A 55 13.41 0.30 -12.01
C VAL A 55 14.60 -0.40 -11.34
N SER A 56 14.48 -1.69 -11.04
CA SER A 56 15.53 -2.52 -10.45
C SER A 56 16.50 -3.14 -11.47
N GLY A 57 16.44 -2.70 -12.74
CA GLY A 57 17.33 -3.24 -13.79
C GLY A 57 16.97 -4.65 -14.26
N GLY A 58 15.75 -5.12 -13.99
CA GLY A 58 15.28 -6.46 -14.37
C GLY A 58 15.56 -7.54 -13.33
N GLU A 59 16.16 -7.20 -12.19
CA GLU A 59 16.46 -8.13 -11.12
C GLU A 59 15.45 -8.06 -9.98
N LEU A 60 15.22 -9.20 -9.32
CA LEU A 60 14.40 -9.29 -8.11
C LEU A 60 15.16 -8.68 -6.93
N SER A 61 15.05 -7.38 -6.76
CA SER A 61 15.67 -6.61 -5.69
C SER A 61 14.71 -6.41 -4.52
N THR A 62 15.25 -5.90 -3.40
CA THR A 62 14.44 -5.52 -2.22
C THR A 62 13.35 -4.50 -2.57
N VAL A 63 13.57 -3.65 -3.58
CA VAL A 63 12.56 -2.68 -4.07
C VAL A 63 11.34 -3.40 -4.64
N VAL A 64 11.52 -4.49 -5.38
CA VAL A 64 10.42 -5.28 -5.94
C VAL A 64 9.61 -5.95 -4.83
N TYR A 65 10.30 -6.57 -3.86
CA TYR A 65 9.62 -7.18 -2.71
C TYR A 65 8.87 -6.15 -1.86
N ALA A 66 9.48 -5.00 -1.59
CA ALA A 66 8.84 -3.92 -0.85
C ALA A 66 7.61 -3.37 -1.58
N ALA A 67 7.67 -3.23 -2.91
CA ALA A 67 6.54 -2.79 -3.72
C ALA A 67 5.37 -3.77 -3.65
N VAL A 68 5.62 -5.07 -3.81
CA VAL A 68 4.59 -6.11 -3.71
C VAL A 68 4.02 -6.18 -2.28
N ALA A 69 4.87 -6.16 -1.26
CA ALA A 69 4.44 -6.14 0.14
C ALA A 69 3.53 -4.95 0.47
N THR A 70 3.84 -3.77 -0.10
CA THR A 70 3.01 -2.57 0.04
C THR A 70 1.63 -2.74 -0.57
N ILE A 71 1.53 -3.42 -1.73
CA ILE A 71 0.24 -3.71 -2.37
C ILE A 71 -0.58 -4.63 -1.46
N LEU A 72 0.02 -5.69 -0.94
CA LEU A 72 -0.66 -6.64 -0.06
C LEU A 72 -1.16 -5.96 1.23
N GLY A 73 -0.30 -5.20 1.90
CA GLY A 73 -0.66 -4.47 3.12
C GLY A 73 -1.73 -3.41 2.89
N GLY A 74 -1.60 -2.62 1.81
CA GLY A 74 -2.57 -1.58 1.46
C GLY A 74 -3.93 -2.13 1.04
N ALA A 75 -3.94 -3.24 0.31
CA ALA A 75 -5.17 -3.93 -0.08
C ALA A 75 -5.91 -4.49 1.15
N THR A 76 -5.18 -5.09 2.08
CA THR A 76 -5.74 -5.62 3.32
C THR A 76 -6.35 -4.54 4.20
N PHE A 77 -5.72 -3.35 4.28
CA PHE A 77 -6.27 -2.21 5.02
C PHE A 77 -7.68 -1.85 4.56
N GLY A 78 -7.88 -1.68 3.25
CA GLY A 78 -9.19 -1.31 2.71
C GLY A 78 -10.25 -2.37 2.96
N ASP A 79 -9.91 -3.64 2.82
CA ASP A 79 -10.80 -4.75 3.09
C ASP A 79 -11.27 -4.79 4.56
N HIS A 80 -10.39 -4.45 5.50
CA HIS A 80 -10.71 -4.46 6.93
C HIS A 80 -11.58 -3.31 7.41
N CYS A 81 -11.55 -2.15 6.76
CA CYS A 81 -12.24 -0.95 7.27
C CYS A 81 -13.27 -0.35 6.31
N SER A 82 -13.38 -0.86 5.09
CA SER A 82 -14.38 -0.39 4.14
C SER A 82 -15.79 -0.85 4.52
N PRO A 83 -16.78 0.06 4.52
CA PRO A 83 -18.17 -0.31 4.80
C PRO A 83 -18.80 -1.19 3.71
N ILE A 84 -18.20 -1.29 2.53
CA ILE A 84 -18.68 -2.12 1.43
C ILE A 84 -17.88 -3.42 1.29
N SER A 85 -16.95 -3.69 2.19
CA SER A 85 -16.14 -4.91 2.16
C SER A 85 -16.96 -6.13 2.58
N ASN A 86 -16.82 -7.21 1.82
CA ASN A 86 -17.45 -8.49 2.12
C ASN A 86 -17.02 -9.03 3.49
N THR A 87 -15.75 -8.89 3.85
CA THR A 87 -15.23 -9.37 5.13
C THR A 87 -15.78 -8.57 6.30
N THR A 88 -15.91 -7.25 6.16
CA THR A 88 -16.48 -6.36 7.18
C THR A 88 -17.98 -6.63 7.35
N ILE A 89 -18.72 -6.84 6.26
CA ILE A 89 -20.14 -7.19 6.29
C ILE A 89 -20.34 -8.54 6.98
N LEU A 90 -19.60 -9.58 6.57
CA LEU A 90 -19.71 -10.91 7.17
C LEU A 90 -19.33 -10.91 8.65
N SER A 91 -18.29 -10.17 9.04
CA SER A 91 -17.87 -10.07 10.45
C SER A 91 -18.94 -9.41 11.31
N SER A 92 -19.54 -8.31 10.84
CA SER A 92 -20.63 -7.63 11.57
C SER A 92 -21.87 -8.50 11.71
N LEU A 93 -22.24 -9.23 10.64
CA LEU A 93 -23.35 -10.17 10.67
C LEU A 93 -23.10 -11.35 11.62
N ALA A 94 -21.90 -11.94 11.57
CA ALA A 94 -21.53 -13.05 12.45
C ALA A 94 -21.49 -12.65 13.92
N ALA A 95 -21.09 -11.40 14.21
CA ALA A 95 -21.09 -10.85 15.56
C ALA A 95 -22.48 -10.36 16.03
N GLY A 96 -23.49 -10.35 15.17
CA GLY A 96 -24.82 -9.81 15.48
C GLY A 96 -24.78 -8.31 15.80
N SER A 97 -23.76 -7.59 15.31
CA SER A 97 -23.58 -6.17 15.55
C SER A 97 -24.11 -5.32 14.40
N ASP A 98 -24.49 -4.06 14.72
CA ASP A 98 -24.79 -3.08 13.68
C ASP A 98 -23.57 -2.85 12.79
N HIS A 99 -23.75 -2.95 11.47
CA HIS A 99 -22.66 -2.88 10.51
C HIS A 99 -21.91 -1.55 10.56
N ILE A 100 -22.62 -0.43 10.66
CA ILE A 100 -22.00 0.89 10.70
C ILE A 100 -21.30 1.14 12.04
N ALA A 101 -21.83 0.64 13.14
CA ALA A 101 -21.17 0.67 14.43
C ALA A 101 -19.87 -0.14 14.41
N HIS A 102 -19.89 -1.34 13.79
CA HIS A 102 -18.68 -2.15 13.59
C HIS A 102 -17.62 -1.41 12.80
N VAL A 103 -17.97 -0.81 11.65
CA VAL A 103 -17.04 -0.02 10.82
C VAL A 103 -16.43 1.15 11.62
N LYS A 104 -17.27 1.90 12.35
CA LYS A 104 -16.80 3.05 13.15
C LYS A 104 -15.82 2.65 14.26
N THR A 105 -16.05 1.51 14.89
CA THR A 105 -15.14 1.02 15.96
C THR A 105 -13.87 0.41 15.42
N GLN A 106 -13.91 -0.21 14.24
CA GLN A 106 -12.74 -0.83 13.60
C GLN A 106 -11.82 0.18 12.91
N LEU A 107 -12.37 1.26 12.37
CA LEU A 107 -11.62 2.25 11.60
C LEU A 107 -10.41 2.84 12.35
N PRO A 108 -10.48 3.24 13.62
CA PRO A 108 -9.31 3.75 14.36
C PRO A 108 -8.17 2.73 14.46
N TYR A 109 -8.49 1.46 14.69
CA TYR A 109 -7.48 0.39 14.75
C TYR A 109 -6.82 0.16 13.41
N ALA A 110 -7.62 0.09 12.34
CA ALA A 110 -7.11 -0.04 10.97
C ALA A 110 -6.21 1.13 10.58
N LEU A 111 -6.60 2.37 10.90
CA LEU A 111 -5.78 3.57 10.64
C LEU A 111 -4.48 3.56 11.44
N THR A 112 -4.49 3.10 12.69
CA THR A 112 -3.28 2.98 13.50
C THR A 112 -2.31 1.96 12.89
N CYS A 113 -2.80 0.78 12.49
CA CYS A 113 -2.00 -0.23 11.81
C CYS A 113 -1.45 0.27 10.47
N ALA A 114 -2.27 0.98 9.68
CA ALA A 114 -1.84 1.58 8.43
C ALA A 114 -0.75 2.64 8.64
N ALA A 115 -0.86 3.48 9.66
CA ALA A 115 0.15 4.48 10.01
C ALA A 115 1.49 3.83 10.39
N ILE A 116 1.47 2.78 11.22
CA ILE A 116 2.66 2.02 11.60
C ILE A 116 3.28 1.35 10.37
N GLY A 117 2.46 0.73 9.51
CA GLY A 117 2.91 0.13 8.26
C GLY A 117 3.54 1.16 7.31
N CYS A 118 2.91 2.33 7.15
CA CYS A 118 3.46 3.42 6.34
C CYS A 118 4.83 3.90 6.87
N ILE A 119 5.00 4.04 8.19
CA ILE A 119 6.28 4.40 8.80
C ILE A 119 7.32 3.31 8.54
N GLY A 120 6.96 2.04 8.68
CA GLY A 120 7.85 0.91 8.38
C GLY A 120 8.33 0.91 6.93
N TYR A 121 7.42 1.06 5.97
CA TYR A 121 7.77 1.16 4.55
C TYR A 121 8.60 2.41 4.23
N LEU A 122 8.36 3.51 4.93
CA LEU A 122 9.12 4.74 4.80
C LEU A 122 10.58 4.53 5.27
N ILE A 123 10.78 3.86 6.39
CA ILE A 123 12.11 3.50 6.90
C ILE A 123 12.83 2.58 5.91
N ILE A 124 12.16 1.54 5.41
CA ILE A 124 12.72 0.62 4.40
C ILE A 124 13.13 1.39 3.15
N GLY A 125 12.27 2.30 2.65
CA GLY A 125 12.56 3.08 1.46
C GLY A 125 13.68 4.11 1.62
N LEU A 126 14.01 4.52 2.86
CA LEU A 126 15.14 5.41 3.16
C LEU A 126 16.45 4.65 3.35
N THR A 127 16.39 3.34 3.66
CA THR A 127 17.56 2.50 3.93
C THR A 127 18.00 1.69 2.71
N LEU A 128 17.17 1.61 1.69
CA LEU A 128 17.42 0.98 0.38
C LEU A 128 17.96 1.96 -0.64
#